data_1db8169814adbcf625bf61f5c2209adb
#
_entry.id   1db8169814adbcf625bf61f5c2209adb
#
_cell.length_a   1.000
_cell.length_b   1.000
_cell.length_c   1.000
_cell.angle_alpha   90.00
_cell.angle_beta   90.00
_cell.angle_gamma   90.00
#
_symmetry.space_group_name_H-M   'P 1'
#
loop_
_entity.id
_entity.type
_entity.pdbx_description
1 polymer ?
#
loop_
_entity_poly.entity_id
_entity_poly.type
_entity_poly.pdbx_seq_one_letter_code
_entity_poly.pdbx_strand_id
1 'polypeptide(L)'
;IGKDDEGLGLSLRGSQVTDMLLDALATTYEVIKLEGWTSRSAAKLTDSTVATADHVWNHLHPTSELMRQGFVPVKPSDEAYAFARETVEFLKAREAVGEYENNLRIAAMQEMVEYRGLGIACSMIPFYQKHLAHEAQRAACMKEESGSKHFGEVGKRNVYELIVVGESTFDSQFGITSLYRMRDNEGNVAVWFTGTGSLEVGKTYQMKATIKKHDDYKGTKQTVLTRCSIIEDKKEEIKESA
;
A
#
# COMPACT_ATOMS: atom_id res chain seq x y z
N ILE A 1 67.98 -27.87 7.24
CA ILE A 1 67.10 -27.64 8.41
C ILE A 1 66.15 -26.50 8.01
N GLY A 2 64.96 -26.87 7.70
CA GLY A 2 63.90 -25.99 7.22
C GLY A 2 63.43 -25.07 8.34
N LYS A 3 62.94 -23.92 7.97
CA LYS A 3 61.99 -23.11 8.73
C LYS A 3 60.82 -22.79 7.84
N ASP A 4 59.71 -23.30 8.28
CA ASP A 4 58.39 -23.12 7.72
C ASP A 4 58.00 -21.64 7.85
N ASP A 5 57.80 -21.01 6.72
CA ASP A 5 57.21 -19.70 6.60
C ASP A 5 55.70 -19.87 6.77
N GLU A 6 55.23 -19.81 8.03
CA GLU A 6 53.81 -19.67 8.31
C GLU A 6 53.35 -18.29 7.80
N GLY A 7 52.89 -18.29 6.56
CA GLY A 7 52.16 -17.15 5.99
C GLY A 7 50.93 -16.85 6.84
N LEU A 8 51.04 -15.80 7.66
CA LEU A 8 49.90 -15.13 8.28
C LEU A 8 48.93 -14.71 7.17
N GLY A 9 47.98 -15.58 6.91
CA GLY A 9 46.81 -15.24 6.12
C GLY A 9 46.01 -14.18 6.84
N LEU A 10 46.39 -12.93 6.64
CA LEU A 10 45.51 -11.80 6.88
C LEU A 10 44.30 -11.95 5.94
N SER A 11 43.29 -12.64 6.42
CA SER A 11 41.97 -12.52 5.87
C SER A 11 41.57 -11.04 5.95
N LEU A 12 41.81 -10.31 4.88
CA LEU A 12 41.17 -9.03 4.63
C LEU A 12 39.68 -9.35 4.65
N ARG A 13 39.00 -9.16 5.80
CA ARG A 13 37.55 -8.99 5.83
C ARG A 13 37.30 -7.90 4.83
N GLY A 14 36.73 -8.28 3.67
CA GLY A 14 36.45 -7.36 2.59
C GLY A 14 35.73 -6.14 3.16
N SER A 15 36.22 -4.94 2.81
CA SER A 15 35.53 -3.70 3.20
C SER A 15 34.11 -3.85 2.77
N GLN A 16 33.18 -3.79 3.73
CA GLN A 16 31.75 -3.82 3.42
C GLN A 16 31.47 -2.57 2.59
N VAL A 17 31.08 -2.76 1.34
CA VAL A 17 30.70 -1.67 0.47
C VAL A 17 29.38 -1.14 1.02
N THR A 18 29.35 0.16 1.29
CA THR A 18 28.18 0.87 1.79
C THR A 18 27.83 2.02 0.85
N ASP A 19 26.57 2.27 0.67
CA ASP A 19 26.05 3.37 -0.13
C ASP A 19 25.32 4.38 0.74
N MET A 20 25.23 5.62 0.29
CA MET A 20 24.35 6.59 0.92
C MET A 20 22.91 6.12 0.77
N LEU A 21 22.14 6.15 1.85
CA LEU A 21 20.75 5.71 1.84
C LEU A 21 19.93 6.46 0.78
N LEU A 22 20.13 7.76 0.63
CA LEU A 22 19.39 8.57 -0.36
C LEU A 22 19.72 8.16 -1.79
N ASP A 23 20.98 7.81 -2.09
CA ASP A 23 21.38 7.35 -3.42
C ASP A 23 20.72 5.99 -3.74
N ALA A 24 20.71 5.09 -2.77
CA ALA A 24 20.05 3.79 -2.90
C ALA A 24 18.52 3.94 -3.10
N LEU A 25 17.87 4.83 -2.35
CA LEU A 25 16.43 5.09 -2.48
C LEU A 25 16.07 5.80 -3.80
N ALA A 26 16.85 6.79 -4.21
CA ALA A 26 16.65 7.49 -5.48
C ALA A 26 16.84 6.53 -6.67
N THR A 27 17.88 5.69 -6.63
CA THR A 27 18.06 4.62 -7.62
C THR A 27 16.89 3.63 -7.60
N THR A 28 16.40 3.25 -6.40
CA THR A 28 15.23 2.38 -6.25
C THR A 28 13.98 2.97 -6.90
N TYR A 29 13.74 4.26 -6.73
CA TYR A 29 12.60 4.95 -7.35
C TYR A 29 12.63 4.82 -8.87
N GLU A 30 13.77 5.08 -9.51
CA GLU A 30 13.92 4.97 -10.96
C GLU A 30 13.80 3.51 -11.44
N VAL A 31 14.39 2.55 -10.73
CA VAL A 31 14.27 1.12 -11.08
C VAL A 31 12.82 0.66 -10.99
N ILE A 32 12.08 1.05 -9.94
CA ILE A 32 10.66 0.71 -9.82
C ILE A 32 9.82 1.34 -10.94
N LYS A 33 10.14 2.56 -11.35
CA LYS A 33 9.45 3.24 -12.45
C LYS A 33 9.65 2.53 -13.80
N LEU A 34 10.80 1.89 -14.00
CA LEU A 34 11.14 1.17 -15.23
C LEU A 34 10.65 -0.28 -15.24
N GLU A 35 10.78 -0.99 -14.14
CA GLU A 35 10.67 -2.45 -14.07
C GLU A 35 9.61 -2.94 -13.08
N GLY A 36 9.08 -2.04 -12.24
CA GLY A 36 8.17 -2.40 -11.16
C GLY A 36 8.89 -2.87 -9.89
N TRP A 37 8.09 -3.21 -8.88
CA TRP A 37 8.58 -3.67 -7.59
C TRP A 37 8.52 -5.19 -7.46
N THR A 38 9.66 -5.82 -7.15
CA THR A 38 9.75 -7.24 -6.78
C THR A 38 10.55 -7.38 -5.49
N SER A 39 9.93 -7.91 -4.43
CA SER A 39 10.63 -8.19 -3.19
C SER A 39 11.56 -9.40 -3.33
N ARG A 40 12.59 -9.49 -2.46
CA ARG A 40 13.45 -10.69 -2.40
C ARG A 40 12.68 -11.97 -2.08
N SER A 41 11.59 -11.87 -1.32
CA SER A 41 10.74 -13.01 -1.02
C SER A 41 9.93 -13.47 -2.24
N ALA A 42 9.39 -12.52 -3.02
CA ALA A 42 8.66 -12.83 -4.25
C ALA A 42 9.60 -13.40 -5.33
N ALA A 43 10.79 -12.83 -5.48
CA ALA A 43 11.79 -13.33 -6.43
C ALA A 43 12.22 -14.77 -6.17
N LYS A 44 12.26 -15.20 -4.91
CA LYS A 44 12.57 -16.61 -4.54
C LYS A 44 11.49 -17.62 -4.94
N LEU A 45 10.28 -17.17 -5.21
CA LEU A 45 9.16 -18.04 -5.60
C LEU A 45 9.12 -18.30 -7.11
N THR A 46 9.89 -17.54 -7.88
CA THR A 46 9.92 -17.64 -9.35
C THR A 46 11.38 -17.63 -9.82
N ASP A 47 11.80 -18.68 -10.50
CA ASP A 47 13.19 -18.84 -10.98
C ASP A 47 13.61 -17.78 -12.03
N SER A 48 12.67 -17.02 -12.57
CA SER A 48 12.90 -16.06 -13.67
C SER A 48 12.89 -14.60 -13.25
N THR A 49 12.64 -14.30 -11.96
CA THR A 49 12.47 -12.92 -11.49
C THR A 49 13.60 -12.52 -10.55
N VAL A 50 14.26 -11.39 -10.85
CA VAL A 50 15.28 -10.80 -9.98
C VAL A 50 14.64 -9.80 -9.03
N ALA A 51 15.11 -9.74 -7.78
CA ALA A 51 14.59 -8.77 -6.82
C ALA A 51 15.03 -7.34 -7.17
N THR A 52 14.14 -6.36 -6.98
CA THR A 52 14.46 -4.94 -7.20
C THR A 52 15.73 -4.50 -6.46
N ALA A 53 15.95 -4.99 -5.24
CA ALA A 53 17.17 -4.67 -4.48
C ALA A 53 18.46 -5.13 -5.15
N ASP A 54 18.44 -6.24 -5.88
CA ASP A 54 19.59 -6.77 -6.59
C ASP A 54 19.82 -6.01 -7.91
N HIS A 55 18.75 -5.55 -8.57
CA HIS A 55 18.84 -4.60 -9.69
C HIS A 55 19.45 -3.27 -9.22
N VAL A 56 18.95 -2.70 -8.12
CA VAL A 56 19.49 -1.46 -7.52
C VAL A 56 20.98 -1.61 -7.21
N TRP A 57 21.40 -2.75 -6.63
CA TRP A 57 22.80 -3.04 -6.38
C TRP A 57 23.64 -3.00 -7.66
N ASN A 58 23.15 -3.60 -8.74
CA ASN A 58 23.84 -3.59 -10.04
C ASN A 58 23.94 -2.18 -10.63
N HIS A 59 22.96 -1.31 -10.41
CA HIS A 59 23.02 0.09 -10.84
C HIS A 59 24.01 0.91 -10.01
N LEU A 60 24.11 0.67 -8.71
CA LEU A 60 25.09 1.34 -7.82
C LEU A 60 26.49 0.80 -8.04
N HIS A 61 26.64 -0.50 -8.28
CA HIS A 61 27.93 -1.21 -8.41
C HIS A 61 27.97 -2.07 -9.69
N PRO A 62 27.95 -1.45 -10.89
CA PRO A 62 27.97 -2.20 -12.13
C PRO A 62 29.30 -2.94 -12.29
N THR A 63 29.24 -4.24 -12.51
CA THR A 63 30.43 -5.04 -12.80
C THR A 63 30.93 -4.76 -14.22
N SER A 64 32.24 -4.96 -14.46
CA SER A 64 32.83 -4.84 -15.80
C SER A 64 32.16 -5.78 -16.83
N GLU A 65 31.61 -6.91 -16.38
CA GLU A 65 30.89 -7.84 -17.21
C GLU A 65 29.54 -7.28 -17.66
N LEU A 66 28.74 -6.74 -16.73
CA LEU A 66 27.48 -6.07 -17.05
C LEU A 66 27.69 -4.91 -18.01
N MET A 67 28.73 -4.09 -17.79
CA MET A 67 29.04 -2.96 -18.68
C MET A 67 29.41 -3.43 -20.10
N ARG A 68 30.14 -4.54 -20.26
CA ARG A 68 30.44 -5.14 -21.56
C ARG A 68 29.21 -5.68 -22.27
N GLN A 69 28.20 -6.13 -21.52
CA GLN A 69 26.92 -6.59 -22.05
C GLN A 69 25.97 -5.43 -22.42
N GLY A 70 26.41 -4.18 -22.28
CA GLY A 70 25.64 -3.00 -22.63
C GLY A 70 24.75 -2.46 -21.51
N PHE A 71 24.95 -2.93 -20.27
CA PHE A 71 24.21 -2.39 -19.14
C PHE A 71 24.60 -0.92 -18.89
N VAL A 72 23.57 -0.07 -18.77
CA VAL A 72 23.73 1.35 -18.47
C VAL A 72 23.15 1.65 -17.10
N PRO A 73 23.99 2.06 -16.11
CA PRO A 73 23.50 2.42 -14.81
C PRO A 73 22.49 3.58 -14.87
N VAL A 74 21.42 3.48 -14.11
CA VAL A 74 20.44 4.56 -13.95
C VAL A 74 21.11 5.73 -13.23
N LYS A 75 20.84 6.94 -13.69
CA LYS A 75 21.17 8.18 -12.98
C LYS A 75 19.89 8.72 -12.34
N PRO A 76 19.80 8.72 -11.01
CA PRO A 76 18.61 9.24 -10.35
C PRO A 76 18.37 10.70 -10.69
N SER A 77 17.11 11.04 -10.94
CA SER A 77 16.64 12.40 -11.19
C SER A 77 16.51 13.20 -9.88
N ASP A 78 16.41 14.52 -10.00
CA ASP A 78 16.10 15.39 -8.86
C ASP A 78 14.74 15.03 -8.22
N GLU A 79 13.76 14.59 -9.03
CA GLU A 79 12.48 14.04 -8.58
C GLU A 79 12.69 12.80 -7.70
N ALA A 80 13.53 11.87 -8.13
CA ALA A 80 13.84 10.66 -7.37
C ALA A 80 14.47 10.98 -6.01
N TYR A 81 15.41 11.93 -5.98
CA TYR A 81 16.00 12.39 -4.71
C TYR A 81 14.99 13.12 -3.81
N ALA A 82 14.11 13.93 -4.38
CA ALA A 82 13.04 14.57 -3.62
C ALA A 82 12.13 13.52 -2.99
N PHE A 83 11.68 12.54 -3.77
CA PHE A 83 10.84 11.45 -3.31
C PHE A 83 11.53 10.58 -2.24
N ALA A 84 12.83 10.31 -2.40
CA ALA A 84 13.62 9.59 -1.41
C ALA A 84 13.67 10.33 -0.07
N ARG A 85 13.91 11.65 -0.08
CA ARG A 85 13.91 12.48 1.14
C ARG A 85 12.54 12.49 1.82
N GLU A 86 11.46 12.68 1.06
CA GLU A 86 10.10 12.63 1.61
C GLU A 86 9.79 11.27 2.23
N THR A 87 10.19 10.18 1.57
CA THR A 87 10.04 8.82 2.08
C THR A 87 10.73 8.65 3.43
N VAL A 88 11.98 9.10 3.56
CA VAL A 88 12.76 9.03 4.80
C VAL A 88 12.11 9.85 5.92
N GLU A 89 11.72 11.09 5.64
CA GLU A 89 11.09 11.96 6.63
C GLU A 89 9.72 11.41 7.07
N PHE A 90 8.93 10.88 6.15
CA PHE A 90 7.65 10.23 6.47
C PHE A 90 7.85 9.04 7.44
N LEU A 91 8.84 8.17 7.17
CA LEU A 91 9.11 7.01 8.01
C LEU A 91 9.67 7.38 9.38
N LYS A 92 10.50 8.45 9.46
CA LYS A 92 11.02 8.96 10.74
C LYS A 92 9.92 9.55 11.63
N ALA A 93 8.98 10.27 11.04
CA ALA A 93 7.90 10.96 11.76
C ALA A 93 6.78 10.03 12.19
N ARG A 94 6.65 8.84 11.56
CA ARG A 94 5.54 7.91 11.79
C ARG A 94 5.80 7.01 12.99
N GLU A 95 4.75 6.77 13.81
CA GLU A 95 4.74 5.65 14.74
C GLU A 95 4.56 4.34 13.96
N ALA A 96 5.47 3.39 14.20
CA ALA A 96 5.46 2.11 13.52
C ALA A 96 4.35 1.21 14.07
N VAL A 97 3.57 0.60 13.16
CA VAL A 97 2.57 -0.42 13.49
C VAL A 97 3.10 -1.78 13.05
N GLY A 98 3.58 -2.55 14.03
CA GLY A 98 4.15 -3.88 13.77
C GLY A 98 5.64 -3.88 13.41
N GLU A 99 6.19 -5.07 13.31
CA GLU A 99 7.63 -5.32 13.14
C GLU A 99 8.18 -4.77 11.82
N TYR A 100 7.43 -4.96 10.72
CA TYR A 100 7.89 -4.51 9.41
C TYR A 100 8.05 -2.99 9.32
N GLU A 101 7.05 -2.22 9.79
CA GLU A 101 7.13 -0.75 9.79
C GLU A 101 8.23 -0.26 10.73
N ASN A 102 8.46 -0.95 11.85
CA ASN A 102 9.57 -0.64 12.75
C ASN A 102 10.93 -0.85 12.07
N ASN A 103 11.09 -1.92 11.30
CA ASN A 103 12.31 -2.18 10.54
C ASN A 103 12.54 -1.12 9.45
N LEU A 104 11.49 -0.66 8.75
CA LEU A 104 11.57 0.46 7.81
C LEU A 104 12.03 1.75 8.51
N ARG A 105 11.45 2.05 9.68
CA ARG A 105 11.81 3.22 10.48
C ARG A 105 13.25 3.19 10.96
N ILE A 106 13.72 2.04 11.45
CA ILE A 106 15.13 1.87 11.87
C ILE A 106 16.05 2.08 10.68
N ALA A 107 15.72 1.51 9.51
CA ALA A 107 16.53 1.68 8.30
C ALA A 107 16.51 3.14 7.81
N ALA A 108 15.40 3.87 7.94
CA ALA A 108 15.29 5.29 7.59
C ALA A 108 16.16 6.20 8.48
N MET A 109 16.53 5.75 9.68
CA MET A 109 17.43 6.49 10.59
C MET A 109 18.89 6.31 10.25
N GLN A 110 19.25 5.39 9.37
CA GLN A 110 20.62 5.19 8.92
C GLN A 110 20.97 6.18 7.81
N GLU A 111 22.24 6.60 7.75
CA GLU A 111 22.76 7.40 6.63
C GLU A 111 23.29 6.52 5.50
N MET A 112 23.71 5.31 5.85
CA MET A 112 24.35 4.36 4.95
C MET A 112 23.59 3.04 4.94
N VAL A 113 23.65 2.35 3.81
CA VAL A 113 23.06 1.02 3.63
C VAL A 113 24.08 0.05 3.03
N GLU A 114 24.12 -1.17 3.56
CA GLU A 114 24.88 -2.28 3.03
C GLU A 114 24.01 -3.18 2.16
N TYR A 115 24.62 -4.00 1.31
CA TYR A 115 23.90 -4.97 0.47
C TYR A 115 22.85 -5.81 1.24
N ARG A 116 23.18 -6.25 2.46
CA ARG A 116 22.24 -7.03 3.28
C ARG A 116 21.01 -6.24 3.68
N GLY A 117 21.17 -4.96 3.99
CA GLY A 117 20.10 -4.03 4.36
C GLY A 117 19.33 -3.46 3.17
N LEU A 118 19.88 -3.60 1.95
CA LEU A 118 19.31 -2.96 0.75
C LEU A 118 17.88 -3.42 0.46
N GLY A 119 17.54 -4.68 0.76
CA GLY A 119 16.17 -5.19 0.55
C GLY A 119 15.12 -4.45 1.38
N ILE A 120 15.43 -4.14 2.65
CA ILE A 120 14.52 -3.37 3.51
C ILE A 120 14.55 -1.89 3.12
N ALA A 121 15.70 -1.33 2.77
CA ALA A 121 15.82 0.04 2.31
C ALA A 121 14.98 0.27 1.03
N CYS A 122 15.17 -0.55 -0.02
CA CYS A 122 14.39 -0.45 -1.25
C CYS A 122 12.88 -0.56 -1.01
N SER A 123 12.45 -1.35 -0.04
CA SER A 123 11.02 -1.51 0.26
C SER A 123 10.34 -0.27 0.86
N MET A 124 11.12 0.75 1.27
CA MET A 124 10.58 2.03 1.74
C MET A 124 9.83 2.76 0.62
N ILE A 125 10.33 2.72 -0.61
CA ILE A 125 9.75 3.43 -1.77
C ILE A 125 8.32 2.92 -2.06
N PRO A 126 8.09 1.62 -2.33
CA PRO A 126 6.73 1.13 -2.58
C PRO A 126 5.82 1.25 -1.35
N PHE A 127 6.36 1.20 -0.13
CA PHE A 127 5.58 1.45 1.07
C PHE A 127 5.02 2.88 1.10
N TYR A 128 5.85 3.89 0.82
CA TYR A 128 5.42 5.29 0.78
C TYR A 128 4.50 5.56 -0.42
N GLN A 129 4.79 5.00 -1.61
CA GLN A 129 3.90 5.08 -2.78
C GLN A 129 2.50 4.55 -2.47
N LYS A 130 2.41 3.39 -1.80
CA LYS A 130 1.12 2.82 -1.37
C LYS A 130 0.38 3.72 -0.39
N HIS A 131 1.11 4.35 0.54
CA HIS A 131 0.52 5.32 1.46
C HIS A 131 -0.07 6.52 0.73
N LEU A 132 0.68 7.14 -0.18
CA LEU A 132 0.21 8.28 -0.99
C LEU A 132 -1.00 7.91 -1.86
N ALA A 133 -0.97 6.75 -2.51
CA ALA A 133 -2.10 6.26 -3.29
C ALA A 133 -3.36 6.08 -2.44
N HIS A 134 -3.21 5.53 -1.23
CA HIS A 134 -4.31 5.36 -0.29
C HIS A 134 -4.85 6.71 0.21
N GLU A 135 -3.99 7.67 0.51
CA GLU A 135 -4.42 9.03 0.89
C GLU A 135 -5.14 9.74 -0.26
N ALA A 136 -4.62 9.66 -1.48
CA ALA A 136 -5.26 10.23 -2.67
C ALA A 136 -6.64 9.61 -2.91
N GLN A 137 -6.76 8.29 -2.76
CA GLN A 137 -8.05 7.59 -2.88
C GLN A 137 -9.04 8.03 -1.79
N ARG A 138 -8.58 8.17 -0.54
CA ARG A 138 -9.41 8.67 0.56
C ARG A 138 -9.88 10.10 0.30
N ALA A 139 -8.98 10.99 -0.17
CA ALA A 139 -9.30 12.37 -0.49
C ALA A 139 -10.32 12.45 -1.66
N ALA A 140 -10.17 11.62 -2.70
CA ALA A 140 -11.11 11.52 -3.80
C ALA A 140 -12.49 11.07 -3.32
N CYS A 141 -12.56 10.00 -2.50
CA CYS A 141 -13.80 9.55 -1.89
C CYS A 141 -14.48 10.64 -1.05
N MET A 142 -13.72 11.35 -0.22
CA MET A 142 -14.27 12.44 0.61
C MET A 142 -14.80 13.59 -0.25
N LYS A 143 -14.11 13.93 -1.34
CA LYS A 143 -14.56 14.96 -2.28
C LYS A 143 -15.86 14.59 -2.98
N GLU A 144 -15.98 13.37 -3.46
CA GLU A 144 -17.22 12.84 -4.06
C GLU A 144 -18.38 12.80 -3.06
N GLU A 145 -18.10 12.55 -1.80
CA GLU A 145 -19.08 12.44 -0.72
C GLU A 145 -19.45 13.76 -0.06
N SER A 146 -18.74 14.84 -0.37
CA SER A 146 -19.02 16.18 0.17
C SER A 146 -20.41 16.71 -0.22
N GLY A 147 -20.99 16.19 -1.31
CA GLY A 147 -22.34 16.48 -1.77
C GLY A 147 -23.43 15.60 -1.14
N SER A 148 -23.08 14.61 -0.34
CA SER A 148 -24.04 13.68 0.25
C SER A 148 -25.07 14.37 1.13
N LYS A 149 -26.33 13.92 1.03
CA LYS A 149 -27.45 14.36 1.85
C LYS A 149 -28.00 13.17 2.64
N HIS A 150 -28.67 13.46 3.75
CA HIS A 150 -29.44 12.44 4.43
C HIS A 150 -30.66 12.06 3.58
N PHE A 151 -30.97 10.79 3.50
CA PHE A 151 -32.16 10.30 2.81
C PHE A 151 -33.09 9.51 3.72
N GLY A 152 -34.37 9.51 3.38
CA GLY A 152 -35.45 8.84 4.10
C GLY A 152 -35.70 9.43 5.50
N GLU A 153 -36.62 8.82 6.24
CA GLU A 153 -37.01 9.25 7.60
C GLU A 153 -36.50 8.28 8.66
N VAL A 154 -36.00 8.83 9.76
CA VAL A 154 -35.52 8.03 10.91
C VAL A 154 -36.68 7.16 11.46
N GLY A 155 -36.40 5.90 11.70
CA GLY A 155 -37.39 4.91 12.16
C GLY A 155 -38.22 4.28 11.05
N LYS A 156 -38.25 4.82 9.85
CA LYS A 156 -39.00 4.24 8.71
C LYS A 156 -38.18 3.11 8.07
N ARG A 157 -38.92 2.10 7.59
CA ARG A 157 -38.35 0.95 6.88
C ARG A 157 -38.81 0.99 5.42
N ASN A 158 -37.87 1.12 4.49
CA ASN A 158 -38.10 1.18 3.05
C ASN A 158 -37.10 0.28 2.31
N VAL A 159 -37.32 0.15 1.01
CA VAL A 159 -36.41 -0.49 0.08
C VAL A 159 -35.53 0.59 -0.55
N TYR A 160 -34.22 0.35 -0.52
CA TYR A 160 -33.22 1.22 -1.11
C TYR A 160 -32.36 0.42 -2.08
N GLU A 161 -32.00 1.04 -3.19
CA GLU A 161 -30.98 0.51 -4.11
C GLU A 161 -29.64 1.15 -3.74
N LEU A 162 -28.69 0.32 -3.32
CA LEU A 162 -27.42 0.78 -2.76
C LEU A 162 -26.26 0.00 -3.36
N ILE A 163 -25.23 0.71 -3.86
CA ILE A 163 -23.96 0.14 -4.26
C ILE A 163 -23.01 0.10 -3.07
N VAL A 164 -22.34 -1.02 -2.84
CA VAL A 164 -21.32 -1.16 -1.79
C VAL A 164 -20.02 -0.56 -2.28
N VAL A 165 -19.55 0.51 -1.65
CA VAL A 165 -18.31 1.22 -2.02
C VAL A 165 -17.13 0.88 -1.11
N GLY A 166 -17.37 0.22 0.01
CA GLY A 166 -16.29 -0.22 0.90
C GLY A 166 -16.80 -1.06 2.07
N GLU A 167 -15.89 -1.86 2.60
CA GLU A 167 -16.05 -2.66 3.81
C GLU A 167 -14.89 -2.39 4.76
N SER A 168 -15.16 -2.31 6.05
CA SER A 168 -14.16 -2.25 7.11
C SER A 168 -14.60 -3.15 8.25
N THR A 169 -13.69 -3.98 8.75
CA THR A 169 -13.93 -4.87 9.89
C THR A 169 -13.17 -4.38 11.12
N PHE A 170 -13.79 -4.49 12.28
CA PHE A 170 -13.16 -4.16 13.55
C PHE A 170 -13.69 -5.05 14.66
N ASP A 171 -12.87 -5.28 15.68
CA ASP A 171 -13.29 -5.99 16.87
C ASP A 171 -14.14 -5.09 17.77
N SER A 172 -15.31 -5.60 18.17
CA SER A 172 -16.19 -4.96 19.12
C SER A 172 -16.39 -5.87 20.33
N GLN A 173 -16.93 -5.34 21.41
CA GLN A 173 -17.30 -6.13 22.58
C GLN A 173 -18.30 -7.28 22.28
N PHE A 174 -18.90 -7.29 21.10
CA PHE A 174 -19.84 -8.31 20.61
C PHE A 174 -19.22 -9.22 19.52
N GLY A 175 -17.90 -9.18 19.31
CA GLY A 175 -17.17 -9.88 18.28
C GLY A 175 -16.86 -9.01 17.06
N ILE A 176 -16.47 -9.67 15.95
CA ILE A 176 -16.12 -8.99 14.71
C ILE A 176 -17.36 -8.31 14.14
N THR A 177 -17.24 -7.01 13.88
CA THR A 177 -18.28 -6.19 13.27
C THR A 177 -17.79 -5.67 11.92
N SER A 178 -18.57 -5.91 10.86
CA SER A 178 -18.35 -5.28 9.55
C SER A 178 -19.13 -3.97 9.44
N LEU A 179 -18.46 -2.94 8.96
CA LEU A 179 -19.04 -1.67 8.53
C LEU A 179 -19.07 -1.67 7.01
N TYR A 180 -20.25 -1.73 6.43
CA TYR A 180 -20.45 -1.51 5.01
C TYR A 180 -20.76 -0.04 4.73
N ARG A 181 -19.99 0.54 3.80
CA ARG A 181 -20.24 1.86 3.26
C ARG A 181 -20.85 1.72 1.89
N MET A 182 -21.97 2.39 1.67
CA MET A 182 -22.80 2.24 0.48
C MET A 182 -23.20 3.61 -0.04
N ARG A 183 -23.60 3.69 -1.31
CA ARG A 183 -24.17 4.89 -1.92
C ARG A 183 -25.49 4.56 -2.61
N ASP A 184 -26.43 5.48 -2.57
CA ASP A 184 -27.62 5.43 -3.41
C ASP A 184 -27.30 5.97 -4.83
N ASN A 185 -28.31 5.96 -5.71
CA ASN A 185 -28.19 6.44 -7.10
C ASN A 185 -27.95 7.95 -7.21
N GLU A 186 -28.18 8.72 -6.14
CA GLU A 186 -27.91 10.16 -6.07
C GLU A 186 -26.52 10.46 -5.47
N GLY A 187 -25.78 9.43 -5.08
CA GLY A 187 -24.45 9.56 -4.46
C GLY A 187 -24.49 9.80 -2.95
N ASN A 188 -25.67 9.71 -2.31
CA ASN A 188 -25.78 9.90 -0.87
C ASN A 188 -25.22 8.68 -0.11
N VAL A 189 -24.52 8.93 0.99
CA VAL A 189 -23.81 7.91 1.76
C VAL A 189 -24.77 7.23 2.75
N ALA A 190 -24.77 5.90 2.72
CA ALA A 190 -25.36 5.04 3.72
C ALA A 190 -24.29 4.19 4.41
N VAL A 191 -24.49 3.91 5.69
CA VAL A 191 -23.60 3.02 6.46
C VAL A 191 -24.42 1.98 7.22
N TRP A 192 -23.90 0.75 7.23
CA TRP A 192 -24.51 -0.36 7.96
C TRP A 192 -23.48 -1.12 8.77
N PHE A 193 -23.73 -1.21 10.07
CA PHE A 193 -22.91 -1.99 11.00
C PHE A 193 -23.57 -3.35 11.25
N THR A 194 -22.87 -4.42 11.02
CA THR A 194 -23.39 -5.79 11.19
C THR A 194 -22.30 -6.78 11.62
N GLY A 195 -22.69 -7.78 12.41
CA GLY A 195 -21.83 -8.92 12.76
C GLY A 195 -22.04 -10.14 11.82
N THR A 196 -23.06 -10.11 10.95
CA THR A 196 -23.47 -11.29 10.15
C THR A 196 -23.69 -10.99 8.67
N GLY A 197 -23.51 -9.74 8.22
CA GLY A 197 -23.68 -9.37 6.83
C GLY A 197 -22.51 -9.82 5.97
N SER A 198 -22.78 -10.24 4.74
CA SER A 198 -21.77 -10.50 3.71
C SER A 198 -22.22 -9.81 2.44
N LEU A 199 -21.65 -8.63 2.16
CA LEU A 199 -21.87 -7.89 0.93
C LEU A 199 -20.56 -7.79 0.18
N GLU A 200 -20.61 -7.84 -1.15
CA GLU A 200 -19.44 -7.69 -2.00
C GLU A 200 -19.28 -6.23 -2.42
N VAL A 201 -18.06 -5.70 -2.23
CA VAL A 201 -17.70 -4.34 -2.67
C VAL A 201 -17.81 -4.25 -4.20
N GLY A 202 -18.41 -3.17 -4.69
CA GLY A 202 -18.66 -2.94 -6.11
C GLY A 202 -20.02 -3.46 -6.60
N LYS A 203 -20.77 -4.25 -5.81
CA LYS A 203 -22.09 -4.73 -6.19
C LYS A 203 -23.20 -3.80 -5.72
N THR A 204 -24.28 -3.74 -6.53
CA THR A 204 -25.52 -3.03 -6.21
C THR A 204 -26.55 -4.02 -5.66
N TYR A 205 -27.11 -3.68 -4.52
CA TYR A 205 -28.14 -4.49 -3.86
C TYR A 205 -29.43 -3.71 -3.70
N GLN A 206 -30.57 -4.38 -3.92
CA GLN A 206 -31.84 -3.92 -3.41
C GLN A 206 -32.00 -4.40 -1.96
N MET A 207 -31.98 -3.46 -1.03
CA MET A 207 -31.99 -3.74 0.40
C MET A 207 -33.22 -3.13 1.07
N LYS A 208 -33.93 -3.93 1.85
CA LYS A 208 -34.96 -3.44 2.77
C LYS A 208 -34.27 -3.11 4.10
N ALA A 209 -34.24 -1.82 4.44
CA ALA A 209 -33.52 -1.32 5.62
C ALA A 209 -34.37 -0.33 6.41
N THR A 210 -34.08 -0.22 7.72
CA THR A 210 -34.63 0.82 8.60
C THR A 210 -33.58 1.87 8.84
N ILE A 211 -33.92 3.15 8.72
CA ILE A 211 -33.02 4.24 9.06
C ILE A 211 -32.91 4.34 10.58
N LYS A 212 -31.70 4.11 11.12
CA LYS A 212 -31.44 4.19 12.56
C LYS A 212 -31.26 5.63 13.02
N LYS A 213 -30.47 6.40 12.28
CA LYS A 213 -30.19 7.82 12.52
C LYS A 213 -29.61 8.49 11.27
N HIS A 214 -29.72 9.80 11.23
CA HIS A 214 -28.91 10.66 10.38
C HIS A 214 -27.67 11.08 11.17
N ASP A 215 -26.51 11.04 10.52
CA ASP A 215 -25.22 11.30 11.16
C ASP A 215 -24.37 12.20 10.26
N ASP A 216 -23.44 12.93 10.85
CA ASP A 216 -22.42 13.66 10.13
C ASP A 216 -21.05 13.14 10.60
N TYR A 217 -20.33 12.53 9.68
CA TYR A 217 -19.03 11.98 9.98
C TYR A 217 -17.96 12.69 9.15
N LYS A 218 -17.10 13.46 9.82
CA LYS A 218 -16.02 14.23 9.20
C LYS A 218 -16.49 15.14 8.06
N GLY A 219 -17.66 15.77 8.23
CA GLY A 219 -18.25 16.68 7.25
C GLY A 219 -19.05 16.01 6.13
N THR A 220 -19.13 14.68 6.13
CA THR A 220 -20.00 13.93 5.19
C THR A 220 -21.28 13.52 5.89
N LYS A 221 -22.43 13.95 5.34
CA LYS A 221 -23.73 13.51 5.78
C LYS A 221 -23.96 12.06 5.40
N GLN A 222 -24.24 11.20 6.38
CA GLN A 222 -24.46 9.78 6.16
C GLN A 222 -25.75 9.30 6.83
N THR A 223 -26.43 8.36 6.20
CA THR A 223 -27.63 7.72 6.74
C THR A 223 -27.25 6.37 7.33
N VAL A 224 -27.42 6.19 8.64
CA VAL A 224 -27.10 4.94 9.33
C VAL A 224 -28.27 3.99 9.21
N LEU A 225 -28.03 2.82 8.63
CA LEU A 225 -29.00 1.77 8.41
C LEU A 225 -28.95 0.69 9.50
N THR A 226 -30.08 0.04 9.70
CA THR A 226 -30.22 -1.12 10.60
C THR A 226 -31.26 -2.07 10.07
N ARG A 227 -31.28 -3.33 10.57
CA ARG A 227 -32.24 -4.37 10.15
C ARG A 227 -32.28 -4.54 8.63
N CYS A 228 -31.10 -4.48 7.98
CA CYS A 228 -30.98 -4.64 6.56
C CYS A 228 -31.24 -6.10 6.16
N SER A 229 -31.98 -6.28 5.07
CA SER A 229 -32.19 -7.58 4.41
C SER A 229 -32.10 -7.37 2.90
N ILE A 230 -31.31 -8.19 2.23
CA ILE A 230 -31.16 -8.19 0.77
C ILE A 230 -32.46 -8.75 0.18
N ILE A 231 -32.99 -8.09 -0.86
CA ILE A 231 -34.15 -8.53 -1.61
C ILE A 231 -33.73 -9.15 -2.93
N GLU A 232 -32.83 -8.48 -3.66
CA GLU A 232 -32.26 -8.95 -4.93
C GLU A 232 -30.82 -8.48 -5.08
N ASP A 233 -29.98 -9.35 -5.66
CA ASP A 233 -28.65 -8.99 -6.17
C ASP A 233 -28.82 -8.60 -7.64
N LYS A 234 -28.67 -7.34 -8.00
CA LYS A 234 -28.55 -6.97 -9.42
C LYS A 234 -27.18 -7.37 -9.92
N LYS A 235 -27.10 -8.45 -10.70
CA LYS A 235 -25.93 -8.74 -11.53
C LYS A 235 -25.90 -7.68 -12.65
N GLU A 236 -24.79 -6.95 -12.78
CA GLU A 236 -24.53 -6.18 -13.99
C GLU A 236 -24.44 -7.16 -15.17
N GLU A 237 -25.43 -7.11 -16.08
CA GLU A 237 -25.29 -7.68 -17.40
C GLU A 237 -24.22 -6.86 -18.14
N ILE A 238 -23.01 -7.42 -18.23
CA ILE A 238 -21.99 -6.95 -19.17
C ILE A 238 -22.61 -7.17 -20.57
N LYS A 239 -23.11 -6.11 -21.16
CA LYS A 239 -23.46 -6.11 -22.60
C LYS A 239 -22.15 -6.19 -23.35
N GLU A 240 -21.75 -7.41 -23.73
CA GLU A 240 -20.88 -7.63 -24.88
C GLU A 240 -21.60 -7.07 -26.11
N SER A 241 -21.18 -5.88 -26.52
CA SER A 241 -21.52 -5.37 -27.85
C SER A 241 -20.60 -6.04 -28.86
N ALA A 242 -21.17 -6.89 -29.67
CA ALA A 242 -20.60 -7.48 -30.87
C ALA A 242 -20.08 -6.40 -31.86
#